data_c70f5bd1d4a7b197e011b2f9ba940c54
#
_entry.id   c70f5bd1d4a7b197e011b2f9ba940c54
#
_cell.length_a   1.000
_cell.length_b   1.000
_cell.length_c   1.000
_cell.angle_alpha   90.00
_cell.angle_beta   90.00
_cell.angle_gamma   90.00
#
_symmetry.space_group_name_H-M   'P 1'
#
loop_
_entity.id
_entity.type
_entity.pdbx_description
1 polymer ?
#
loop_
_entity_poly.entity_id
_entity_poly.type
_entity_poly.pdbx_seq_one_letter_code
_entity_poly.pdbx_strand_id
1 'polypeptide(L)'
;MIIKRTINFYPNKDKERNGYAPLRCYVRFNSQSLVFNLGYNVTLNAWNTDSKRCKRNTFHDKQNIPANEINKIIASCEDIVNDCFSHFEQDEINPTKEDLKELIDIKTGKIKEKNIDKNNFLQIFDQYISKNSSIWAYNSLKHIRSVRNQMAQFDKNCKLSDFDDVNMPDKIINFFLSIGDGNNNYTIYRKMKFIKAVLRYAIDNGYIQDSNFLNWKTLYKMPKRPVIFLTWDELMKIYNHDFSFSQCLSSVRDVFCFCCFTSLRYSDVANLKASNIINDTIHITTVKTADALTIELNKFAKAILDKYKGETFKKGRILPVVSNQKSNDHLKEIAKICEINTPITITSYKGAKRVDTTYPKHQLITTHVGRRTFISNAIMLGIAPEIVMKWSGHSDYNSMKPYIAIANEAKKKAMSIFDKL
;
A
#
# COMPACT_ATOMS: atom_id res chain seq x y z
N MET A 1 -7.53 -3.14 11.10
CA MET A 1 -8.88 -3.74 10.97
C MET A 1 -8.77 -5.21 11.31
N ILE A 2 -9.73 -5.79 12.07
CA ILE A 2 -9.77 -7.25 12.30
C ILE A 2 -10.80 -7.84 11.35
N ILE A 3 -10.38 -8.80 10.52
CA ILE A 3 -11.27 -9.48 9.59
C ILE A 3 -11.84 -10.70 10.30
N LYS A 4 -13.16 -10.67 10.59
CA LYS A 4 -13.84 -11.86 11.13
C LYS A 4 -13.80 -12.97 10.08
N ARG A 5 -13.27 -14.14 10.47
CA ARG A 5 -13.10 -15.28 9.59
C ARG A 5 -13.35 -16.60 10.31
N THR A 6 -13.74 -17.61 9.54
CA THR A 6 -13.78 -19.00 9.96
C THR A 6 -13.05 -19.86 8.94
N ILE A 7 -12.17 -20.73 9.41
CA ILE A 7 -11.40 -21.67 8.60
C ILE A 7 -11.84 -23.06 9.01
N ASN A 8 -12.35 -23.84 8.08
CA ASN A 8 -12.87 -25.18 8.33
C ASN A 8 -12.34 -26.15 7.29
N PHE A 9 -12.23 -27.40 7.67
CA PHE A 9 -11.78 -28.48 6.80
C PHE A 9 -12.84 -29.56 6.76
N TYR A 10 -13.19 -30.02 5.54
CA TYR A 10 -14.20 -31.06 5.34
C TYR A 10 -13.84 -31.94 4.14
N PRO A 11 -14.08 -33.26 4.25
CA PRO A 11 -14.07 -34.14 3.09
C PRO A 11 -15.23 -33.78 2.15
N ASN A 12 -14.97 -33.75 0.85
CA ASN A 12 -16.01 -33.54 -0.15
C ASN A 12 -16.74 -34.84 -0.45
N LYS A 13 -17.84 -35.12 0.25
CA LYS A 13 -18.63 -36.32 0.12
C LYS A 13 -19.20 -36.53 -1.30
N ASP A 14 -19.53 -35.46 -2.01
CA ASP A 14 -20.06 -35.52 -3.39
C ASP A 14 -19.04 -36.12 -4.39
N LYS A 15 -17.75 -36.09 -4.05
CA LYS A 15 -16.66 -36.64 -4.85
C LYS A 15 -16.02 -37.87 -4.20
N GLU A 16 -16.76 -38.55 -3.32
CA GLU A 16 -16.31 -39.81 -2.73
C GLU A 16 -16.13 -40.88 -3.80
N ARG A 17 -15.03 -41.61 -3.71
CA ARG A 17 -14.77 -42.83 -4.50
C ARG A 17 -14.10 -43.88 -3.61
N ASN A 18 -14.69 -45.06 -3.52
CA ASN A 18 -14.14 -46.19 -2.76
C ASN A 18 -13.84 -45.86 -1.29
N GLY A 19 -14.70 -45.08 -0.61
CA GLY A 19 -14.55 -44.72 0.79
C GLY A 19 -13.58 -43.54 1.04
N TYR A 20 -13.02 -42.95 0.00
CA TYR A 20 -12.10 -41.82 0.09
C TYR A 20 -12.74 -40.58 -0.51
N ALA A 21 -12.60 -39.43 0.17
CA ALA A 21 -13.09 -38.14 -0.29
C ALA A 21 -12.00 -37.08 -0.27
N PRO A 22 -11.93 -36.21 -1.29
CA PRO A 22 -10.97 -35.10 -1.32
C PRO A 22 -11.15 -34.14 -0.14
N LEU A 23 -10.06 -33.80 0.55
CA LEU A 23 -10.06 -32.88 1.66
C LEU A 23 -10.02 -31.43 1.14
N ARG A 24 -10.98 -30.60 1.61
CA ARG A 24 -11.12 -29.19 1.24
C ARG A 24 -10.97 -28.27 2.44
N CYS A 25 -10.35 -27.12 2.20
CA CYS A 25 -10.38 -25.99 3.11
C CYS A 25 -11.52 -25.03 2.70
N TYR A 26 -12.29 -24.60 3.69
CA TYR A 26 -13.38 -23.63 3.55
C TYR A 26 -13.05 -22.41 4.40
N VAL A 27 -12.87 -21.28 3.76
CA VAL A 27 -12.59 -20.00 4.42
C VAL A 27 -13.78 -19.08 4.20
N ARG A 28 -14.41 -18.61 5.29
CA ARG A 28 -15.49 -17.60 5.22
C ARG A 28 -15.02 -16.33 5.88
N PHE A 29 -15.27 -15.18 5.21
CA PHE A 29 -14.89 -13.86 5.69
C PHE A 29 -15.70 -12.79 4.93
N ASN A 30 -16.07 -11.70 5.60
CA ASN A 30 -16.74 -10.54 4.98
C ASN A 30 -17.88 -10.91 4.00
N SER A 31 -18.74 -11.85 4.37
CA SER A 31 -19.83 -12.39 3.51
C SER A 31 -19.34 -13.08 2.22
N GLN A 32 -18.07 -13.38 2.10
CA GLN A 32 -17.46 -14.14 1.00
C GLN A 32 -17.05 -15.54 1.48
N SER A 33 -16.89 -16.47 0.53
CA SER A 33 -16.34 -17.79 0.80
C SER A 33 -15.33 -18.22 -0.25
N LEU A 34 -14.21 -18.77 0.21
CA LEU A 34 -13.18 -19.38 -0.62
C LEU A 34 -13.09 -20.86 -0.27
N VAL A 35 -13.12 -21.72 -1.29
CA VAL A 35 -12.99 -23.18 -1.14
C VAL A 35 -11.87 -23.68 -2.04
N PHE A 36 -10.96 -24.47 -1.49
CA PHE A 36 -9.90 -25.10 -2.28
C PHE A 36 -9.50 -26.46 -1.73
N ASN A 37 -8.96 -27.32 -2.59
CA ASN A 37 -8.50 -28.64 -2.21
C ASN A 37 -7.09 -28.60 -1.61
N LEU A 38 -6.85 -29.45 -0.61
CA LEU A 38 -5.50 -29.61 -0.02
C LEU A 38 -4.63 -30.61 -0.80
N GLY A 39 -5.20 -31.34 -1.75
CA GLY A 39 -4.46 -32.33 -2.54
C GLY A 39 -4.43 -33.73 -1.93
N TYR A 40 -5.11 -33.96 -0.81
CA TYR A 40 -5.21 -35.23 -0.10
C TYR A 40 -6.63 -35.76 -0.09
N ASN A 41 -6.76 -37.08 -0.08
CA ASN A 41 -8.04 -37.76 0.16
C ASN A 41 -8.06 -38.35 1.57
N VAL A 42 -9.20 -38.32 2.21
CA VAL A 42 -9.38 -38.87 3.56
C VAL A 42 -10.44 -39.96 3.57
N THR A 43 -10.22 -40.96 4.39
CA THR A 43 -11.18 -42.03 4.63
C THR A 43 -12.31 -41.48 5.50
N LEU A 44 -13.56 -41.52 5.04
CA LEU A 44 -14.69 -40.90 5.73
C LEU A 44 -14.91 -41.42 7.14
N ASN A 45 -14.82 -42.74 7.34
CA ASN A 45 -15.00 -43.36 8.66
C ASN A 45 -13.89 -43.01 9.67
N ALA A 46 -12.73 -42.59 9.17
CA ALA A 46 -11.58 -42.18 9.97
C ALA A 46 -11.50 -40.63 10.12
N TRP A 47 -12.50 -39.90 9.67
CA TRP A 47 -12.62 -38.47 9.85
C TRP A 47 -13.43 -38.11 11.12
N ASN A 48 -12.94 -37.20 11.93
CA ASN A 48 -13.66 -36.65 13.07
C ASN A 48 -14.31 -35.31 12.66
N THR A 49 -15.64 -35.27 12.65
CA THR A 49 -16.43 -34.12 12.25
C THR A 49 -16.35 -32.93 13.24
N ASP A 50 -16.18 -33.24 14.54
CA ASP A 50 -16.16 -32.23 15.59
C ASP A 50 -14.83 -31.49 15.63
N SER A 51 -13.73 -32.27 15.68
CA SER A 51 -12.38 -31.69 15.64
C SER A 51 -11.94 -31.25 14.25
N LYS A 52 -12.64 -31.67 13.17
CA LYS A 52 -12.29 -31.42 11.76
C LYS A 52 -10.87 -31.90 11.43
N ARG A 53 -10.52 -33.08 11.93
CA ARG A 53 -9.20 -33.73 11.79
C ARG A 53 -9.36 -35.22 11.53
N CYS A 54 -8.31 -35.83 11.01
CA CYS A 54 -8.22 -37.29 10.94
C CYS A 54 -8.08 -37.89 12.33
N LYS A 55 -8.78 -39.01 12.61
CA LYS A 55 -8.68 -39.73 13.86
C LYS A 55 -7.25 -40.29 14.06
N ARG A 56 -6.75 -40.29 15.29
CA ARG A 56 -5.41 -40.80 15.61
C ARG A 56 -5.26 -42.27 15.21
N ASN A 57 -4.06 -42.65 14.81
CA ASN A 57 -3.70 -44.05 14.44
C ASN A 57 -4.53 -44.59 13.26
N THR A 58 -4.95 -43.74 12.33
CA THR A 58 -5.63 -44.14 11.11
C THR A 58 -4.78 -43.81 9.89
N PHE A 59 -5.09 -44.47 8.78
CA PHE A 59 -4.45 -44.27 7.49
C PHE A 59 -5.49 -43.80 6.46
N HIS A 60 -5.05 -42.98 5.53
CA HIS A 60 -5.90 -42.32 4.57
C HIS A 60 -5.32 -42.43 3.16
N ASP A 61 -6.21 -42.26 2.16
CA ASP A 61 -5.90 -42.40 0.74
C ASP A 61 -5.39 -43.80 0.35
N LYS A 62 -5.32 -44.06 -0.95
CA LYS A 62 -4.77 -45.30 -1.54
C LYS A 62 -3.28 -45.51 -1.20
N GLN A 63 -2.59 -44.42 -0.82
CA GLN A 63 -1.17 -44.43 -0.46
C GLN A 63 -0.92 -44.72 1.02
N ASN A 64 -1.96 -45.04 1.82
CA ASN A 64 -1.88 -45.28 3.26
C ASN A 64 -1.16 -44.18 4.04
N ILE A 65 -1.52 -42.91 3.77
CA ILE A 65 -0.93 -41.76 4.43
C ILE A 65 -1.37 -41.72 5.90
N PRO A 66 -0.45 -41.61 6.86
CA PRO A 66 -0.80 -41.57 8.29
C PRO A 66 -1.60 -40.29 8.63
N ALA A 67 -2.56 -40.42 9.54
CA ALA A 67 -3.41 -39.30 9.99
C ALA A 67 -2.61 -38.10 10.54
N ASN A 68 -1.47 -38.34 11.19
CA ASN A 68 -0.62 -37.29 11.73
C ASN A 68 -0.02 -36.39 10.63
N GLU A 69 0.32 -36.93 9.47
CA GLU A 69 0.82 -36.18 8.34
C GLU A 69 -0.26 -35.26 7.77
N ILE A 70 -1.47 -35.79 7.53
CA ILE A 70 -2.60 -35.01 7.03
C ILE A 70 -2.97 -33.92 8.04
N ASN A 71 -2.99 -34.25 9.34
CA ASN A 71 -3.29 -33.26 10.37
C ASN A 71 -2.22 -32.16 10.48
N LYS A 72 -0.94 -32.44 10.25
CA LYS A 72 0.12 -31.42 10.12
C LYS A 72 -0.12 -30.49 8.92
N ILE A 73 -0.53 -31.06 7.79
CA ILE A 73 -0.85 -30.26 6.58
C ILE A 73 -2.06 -29.38 6.82
N ILE A 74 -3.09 -29.86 7.50
CA ILE A 74 -4.24 -29.08 7.89
C ILE A 74 -3.81 -27.91 8.79
N ALA A 75 -2.97 -28.15 9.81
CA ALA A 75 -2.46 -27.10 10.69
C ALA A 75 -1.63 -26.05 9.92
N SER A 76 -0.69 -26.52 9.09
CA SER A 76 0.11 -25.60 8.24
C SER A 76 -0.76 -24.77 7.28
N CYS A 77 -1.81 -25.35 6.70
CA CYS A 77 -2.74 -24.63 5.86
C CYS A 77 -3.52 -23.57 6.64
N GLU A 78 -3.94 -23.89 7.87
CA GLU A 78 -4.63 -22.97 8.77
C GLU A 78 -3.73 -21.78 9.14
N ASP A 79 -2.46 -22.03 9.45
CA ASP A 79 -1.44 -21.02 9.75
C ASP A 79 -1.20 -20.11 8.54
N ILE A 80 -1.03 -20.69 7.35
CA ILE A 80 -0.85 -19.92 6.10
C ILE A 80 -2.04 -19.02 5.83
N VAL A 81 -3.28 -19.53 5.98
CA VAL A 81 -4.49 -18.72 5.76
C VAL A 81 -4.58 -17.59 6.79
N ASN A 82 -4.28 -17.88 8.07
CA ASN A 82 -4.27 -16.86 9.12
C ASN A 82 -3.21 -15.79 8.86
N ASP A 83 -2.03 -16.18 8.42
CA ASP A 83 -0.95 -15.26 8.08
C ASP A 83 -1.31 -14.38 6.86
N CYS A 84 -2.02 -14.93 5.87
CA CYS A 84 -2.59 -14.12 4.77
C CYS A 84 -3.56 -13.05 5.29
N PHE A 85 -4.45 -13.40 6.21
CA PHE A 85 -5.36 -12.42 6.81
C PHE A 85 -4.63 -11.40 7.68
N SER A 86 -3.61 -11.82 8.45
CA SER A 86 -2.79 -10.89 9.23
C SER A 86 -2.12 -9.85 8.34
N HIS A 87 -1.69 -10.25 7.16
CA HIS A 87 -1.12 -9.35 6.16
C HIS A 87 -2.14 -8.29 5.67
N PHE A 88 -3.36 -8.71 5.34
CA PHE A 88 -4.44 -7.79 4.97
C PHE A 88 -4.88 -6.89 6.14
N GLU A 89 -4.86 -7.42 7.36
CA GLU A 89 -5.20 -6.67 8.57
C GLU A 89 -4.17 -5.59 8.92
N GLN A 90 -2.89 -5.87 8.71
CA GLN A 90 -1.79 -4.92 8.88
C GLN A 90 -1.89 -3.77 7.89
N ASP A 91 -2.22 -4.07 6.65
CA ASP A 91 -2.36 -3.08 5.58
C ASP A 91 -3.74 -2.40 5.56
N GLU A 92 -4.63 -2.76 6.49
CA GLU A 92 -6.03 -2.27 6.59
C GLU A 92 -6.84 -2.47 5.30
N ILE A 93 -6.56 -3.56 4.56
CA ILE A 93 -7.21 -3.89 3.29
C ILE A 93 -8.32 -4.92 3.54
N ASN A 94 -9.51 -4.68 2.99
CA ASN A 94 -10.54 -5.69 2.85
C ASN A 94 -10.23 -6.55 1.62
N PRO A 95 -9.77 -7.81 1.77
CA PRO A 95 -9.45 -8.63 0.62
C PRO A 95 -10.72 -9.08 -0.11
N THR A 96 -10.62 -9.24 -1.41
CA THR A 96 -11.57 -10.03 -2.19
C THR A 96 -11.23 -11.51 -2.07
N LYS A 97 -12.14 -12.37 -2.54
CA LYS A 97 -11.90 -13.82 -2.62
C LYS A 97 -10.69 -14.14 -3.50
N GLU A 98 -10.53 -13.39 -4.58
CA GLU A 98 -9.45 -13.50 -5.54
C GLU A 98 -8.11 -13.11 -4.91
N ASP A 99 -8.08 -11.99 -4.16
CA ASP A 99 -6.87 -11.52 -3.45
C ASP A 99 -6.39 -12.57 -2.42
N LEU A 100 -7.33 -13.13 -1.64
CA LEU A 100 -7.00 -14.15 -0.64
C LEU A 100 -6.48 -15.43 -1.30
N LYS A 101 -7.14 -15.90 -2.36
CA LYS A 101 -6.71 -17.10 -3.09
C LYS A 101 -5.31 -16.92 -3.65
N GLU A 102 -5.05 -15.79 -4.30
CA GLU A 102 -3.76 -15.50 -4.90
C GLU A 102 -2.64 -15.50 -3.85
N LEU A 103 -2.88 -14.88 -2.68
CA LEU A 103 -1.88 -14.84 -1.61
C LEU A 103 -1.62 -16.24 -1.01
N ILE A 104 -2.68 -17.08 -0.87
CA ILE A 104 -2.54 -18.46 -0.44
C ILE A 104 -1.74 -19.29 -1.46
N ASP A 105 -2.05 -19.14 -2.75
CA ASP A 105 -1.37 -19.88 -3.84
C ASP A 105 0.11 -19.50 -3.93
N ILE A 106 0.46 -18.26 -3.65
CA ILE A 106 1.86 -17.80 -3.55
C ILE A 106 2.55 -18.44 -2.34
N LYS A 107 1.93 -18.38 -1.15
CA LYS A 107 2.55 -18.90 0.09
C LYS A 107 2.64 -20.42 0.13
N THR A 108 1.74 -21.12 -0.55
CA THR A 108 1.74 -22.58 -0.64
C THR A 108 2.64 -23.13 -1.76
N GLY A 109 3.27 -22.27 -2.57
CA GLY A 109 4.07 -22.70 -3.72
C GLY A 109 3.26 -23.44 -4.78
N LYS A 110 1.93 -23.36 -4.74
CA LYS A 110 1.03 -24.02 -5.69
C LYS A 110 1.08 -23.43 -7.10
N ILE A 111 1.77 -22.33 -7.30
CA ILE A 111 2.27 -22.00 -8.62
C ILE A 111 3.38 -23.01 -8.90
N LYS A 112 2.96 -24.23 -9.31
CA LYS A 112 3.90 -25.19 -9.90
C LYS A 112 4.71 -24.42 -10.93
N GLU A 113 6.03 -24.62 -10.95
CA GLU A 113 6.86 -24.45 -12.13
C GLU A 113 6.20 -25.26 -13.26
N LYS A 114 5.19 -24.66 -13.92
CA LYS A 114 4.84 -25.07 -15.28
C LYS A 114 6.15 -24.97 -16.06
N ASN A 115 6.42 -25.92 -16.95
CA ASN A 115 7.46 -25.77 -17.97
C ASN A 115 7.36 -24.34 -18.51
N ILE A 116 8.21 -23.47 -17.97
CA ILE A 116 8.12 -22.04 -18.26
C ILE A 116 8.68 -21.89 -19.65
N ASP A 117 7.85 -21.43 -20.54
CA ASP A 117 8.34 -20.96 -21.84
C ASP A 117 9.24 -19.76 -21.55
N LYS A 118 10.56 -20.01 -21.59
CA LYS A 118 11.60 -19.02 -21.30
C LYS A 118 11.54 -17.80 -22.25
N ASN A 119 10.77 -17.87 -23.33
CA ASN A 119 10.54 -16.75 -24.24
C ASN A 119 9.22 -16.03 -23.95
N ASN A 120 8.32 -16.57 -23.12
CA ASN A 120 7.05 -15.92 -22.83
C ASN A 120 7.21 -14.84 -21.74
N PHE A 121 7.05 -13.57 -22.13
CA PHE A 121 7.24 -12.42 -21.24
C PHE A 121 6.31 -12.46 -20.01
N LEU A 122 5.04 -12.85 -20.17
CA LEU A 122 4.10 -12.88 -19.04
C LEU A 122 4.42 -13.95 -18.02
N GLN A 123 4.95 -15.12 -18.46
CA GLN A 123 5.40 -16.16 -17.54
C GLN A 123 6.65 -15.73 -16.77
N ILE A 124 7.58 -15.05 -17.42
CA ILE A 124 8.75 -14.46 -16.77
C ILE A 124 8.32 -13.35 -15.80
N PHE A 125 7.31 -12.55 -16.15
CA PHE A 125 6.75 -11.56 -15.27
C PHE A 125 6.16 -12.20 -13.99
N ASP A 126 5.41 -13.29 -14.14
CA ASP A 126 4.85 -14.04 -12.99
C ASP A 126 5.95 -14.62 -12.10
N GLN A 127 7.05 -15.13 -12.67
CA GLN A 127 8.23 -15.55 -11.90
C GLN A 127 8.86 -14.40 -11.11
N TYR A 128 9.03 -13.26 -11.76
CA TYR A 128 9.58 -12.06 -11.11
C TYR A 128 8.72 -11.63 -9.92
N ILE A 129 7.40 -11.64 -10.07
CA ILE A 129 6.45 -11.36 -8.99
C ILE A 129 6.57 -12.40 -7.87
N SER A 130 6.59 -13.70 -8.22
CA SER A 130 6.70 -14.79 -7.25
C SER A 130 7.98 -14.70 -6.42
N LYS A 131 9.14 -14.50 -7.07
CA LYS A 131 10.44 -14.37 -6.40
C LYS A 131 10.48 -13.23 -5.38
N ASN A 132 9.79 -12.12 -5.68
CA ASN A 132 9.79 -10.94 -4.83
C ASN A 132 8.60 -10.87 -3.87
N SER A 133 7.67 -11.82 -3.93
CA SER A 133 6.41 -11.78 -3.17
C SER A 133 6.61 -11.80 -1.64
N SER A 134 7.68 -12.44 -1.15
CA SER A 134 8.04 -12.47 0.27
C SER A 134 8.73 -11.20 0.79
N ILE A 135 9.24 -10.35 -0.13
CA ILE A 135 10.03 -9.17 0.20
C ILE A 135 9.20 -7.89 0.04
N TRP A 136 8.29 -7.88 -0.93
CA TRP A 136 7.53 -6.68 -1.26
C TRP A 136 6.27 -6.53 -0.43
N ALA A 137 6.00 -5.29 -0.01
CA ALA A 137 4.73 -4.94 0.60
C ALA A 137 3.56 -5.20 -0.37
N TYR A 138 2.42 -5.60 0.17
CA TYR A 138 1.21 -5.93 -0.60
C TYR A 138 0.83 -4.88 -1.65
N ASN A 139 0.85 -3.59 -1.28
CA ASN A 139 0.52 -2.52 -2.23
C ASN A 139 1.49 -2.46 -3.41
N SER A 140 2.77 -2.77 -3.20
CA SER A 140 3.76 -2.86 -4.28
C SER A 140 3.44 -4.03 -5.21
N LEU A 141 3.09 -5.19 -4.63
CA LEU A 141 2.62 -6.36 -5.37
C LEU A 141 1.36 -6.07 -6.18
N LYS A 142 0.37 -5.40 -5.58
CA LYS A 142 -0.86 -5.00 -6.28
C LYS A 142 -0.58 -4.13 -7.50
N HIS A 143 0.32 -3.16 -7.37
CA HIS A 143 0.70 -2.29 -8.49
C HIS A 143 1.38 -3.05 -9.62
N ILE A 144 2.35 -3.91 -9.31
CA ILE A 144 3.07 -4.65 -10.34
C ILE A 144 2.19 -5.68 -11.03
N ARG A 145 1.27 -6.33 -10.29
CA ARG A 145 0.25 -7.25 -10.85
C ARG A 145 -0.70 -6.52 -11.79
N SER A 146 -1.11 -5.30 -11.43
CA SER A 146 -1.93 -4.47 -12.32
C SER A 146 -1.20 -4.21 -13.65
N VAL A 147 0.11 -3.94 -13.64
CA VAL A 147 0.90 -3.78 -14.87
C VAL A 147 0.98 -5.09 -15.64
N ARG A 148 1.24 -6.20 -14.97
CA ARG A 148 1.27 -7.55 -15.58
C ARG A 148 -0.07 -7.87 -16.29
N ASN A 149 -1.20 -7.60 -15.64
CA ASN A 149 -2.51 -7.84 -16.22
C ASN A 149 -2.80 -6.92 -17.42
N GLN A 150 -2.34 -5.69 -17.38
CA GLN A 150 -2.44 -4.77 -18.52
C GLN A 150 -1.53 -5.20 -19.68
N MET A 151 -0.35 -5.75 -19.42
CA MET A 151 0.49 -6.35 -20.46
C MET A 151 -0.17 -7.57 -21.08
N ALA A 152 -0.91 -8.37 -20.31
CA ALA A 152 -1.70 -9.47 -20.85
C ALA A 152 -2.90 -9.01 -21.71
N GLN A 153 -3.43 -7.80 -21.46
CA GLN A 153 -4.42 -7.16 -22.32
C GLN A 153 -3.79 -6.59 -23.60
N PHE A 154 -2.56 -6.10 -23.51
CA PHE A 154 -1.80 -5.62 -24.64
C PHE A 154 -1.49 -6.76 -25.61
N ASP A 155 -0.86 -7.83 -25.13
CA ASP A 155 -0.60 -9.04 -25.87
C ASP A 155 -0.45 -10.24 -24.93
N LYS A 156 -1.34 -11.23 -25.05
CA LYS A 156 -1.29 -12.48 -24.27
C LYS A 156 -0.11 -13.38 -24.62
N ASN A 157 0.41 -13.25 -25.83
CA ASN A 157 1.48 -14.08 -26.38
C ASN A 157 2.82 -13.32 -26.50
N CYS A 158 2.91 -12.14 -25.86
CA CYS A 158 4.11 -11.31 -25.86
C CYS A 158 5.36 -12.11 -25.50
N LYS A 159 6.37 -12.07 -26.37
CA LYS A 159 7.63 -12.77 -26.21
C LYS A 159 8.72 -11.81 -25.71
N LEU A 160 9.74 -12.37 -25.06
CA LEU A 160 10.91 -11.57 -24.68
C LEU A 160 11.63 -10.97 -25.89
N SER A 161 11.69 -11.72 -27.03
CA SER A 161 12.26 -11.23 -28.28
C SER A 161 11.53 -10.02 -28.89
N ASP A 162 10.24 -9.80 -28.55
CA ASP A 162 9.49 -8.66 -29.08
C ASP A 162 10.02 -7.32 -28.50
N PHE A 163 10.73 -7.37 -27.38
CA PHE A 163 11.33 -6.19 -26.76
C PHE A 163 12.64 -5.73 -27.42
N ASP A 164 13.10 -6.43 -28.46
CA ASP A 164 14.20 -6.00 -29.32
C ASP A 164 13.71 -5.07 -30.45
N ASP A 165 12.39 -5.05 -30.73
CA ASP A 165 11.79 -4.08 -31.64
C ASP A 165 11.91 -2.66 -31.03
N VAL A 166 12.58 -1.78 -31.75
CA VAL A 166 12.79 -0.37 -31.35
C VAL A 166 11.48 0.39 -31.16
N ASN A 167 10.39 -0.06 -31.80
CA ASN A 167 9.06 0.54 -31.70
C ASN A 167 8.22 -0.05 -30.53
N MET A 168 8.68 -1.10 -29.86
CA MET A 168 7.93 -1.75 -28.78
C MET A 168 7.59 -0.79 -27.64
N PRO A 169 8.48 0.13 -27.19
CA PRO A 169 8.13 1.12 -26.18
C PRO A 169 6.95 1.99 -26.61
N ASP A 170 6.92 2.46 -27.85
CA ASP A 170 5.86 3.34 -28.35
C ASP A 170 4.51 2.60 -28.48
N LYS A 171 4.53 1.33 -28.91
CA LYS A 171 3.34 0.48 -28.93
C LYS A 171 2.73 0.33 -27.54
N ILE A 172 3.55 0.02 -26.54
CA ILE A 172 3.11 -0.13 -25.13
C ILE A 172 2.62 1.20 -24.57
N ILE A 173 3.29 2.31 -24.86
CA ILE A 173 2.89 3.63 -24.38
C ILE A 173 1.53 4.01 -24.99
N ASN A 174 1.34 3.82 -26.29
CA ASN A 174 0.07 4.10 -26.97
C ASN A 174 -1.06 3.26 -26.37
N PHE A 175 -0.80 1.99 -26.08
CA PHE A 175 -1.75 1.15 -25.37
C PHE A 175 -2.08 1.71 -23.97
N PHE A 176 -1.09 2.11 -23.17
CA PHE A 176 -1.35 2.70 -21.86
C PHE A 176 -2.08 4.05 -21.93
N LEU A 177 -1.88 4.82 -23.00
CA LEU A 177 -2.62 6.06 -23.25
C LEU A 177 -4.09 5.80 -23.59
N SER A 178 -4.42 4.64 -24.19
CA SER A 178 -5.77 4.27 -24.62
C SER A 178 -6.61 3.60 -23.53
N ILE A 179 -6.00 3.05 -22.47
CA ILE A 179 -6.74 2.32 -21.41
C ILE A 179 -7.59 3.29 -20.58
N GLY A 180 -8.90 3.03 -20.51
CA GLY A 180 -9.86 3.81 -19.73
C GLY A 180 -9.86 5.28 -20.15
N ASP A 181 -9.83 6.20 -19.18
CA ASP A 181 -9.71 7.65 -19.44
C ASP A 181 -8.29 8.09 -19.87
N GLY A 182 -7.40 7.13 -20.11
CA GLY A 182 -6.00 7.33 -20.44
C GLY A 182 -5.11 7.63 -19.22
N ASN A 183 -3.92 7.04 -19.21
CA ASN A 183 -2.96 7.29 -18.16
C ASN A 183 -2.19 8.58 -18.42
N ASN A 184 -1.83 9.33 -17.35
CA ASN A 184 -0.89 10.42 -17.49
C ASN A 184 0.54 9.91 -17.65
N ASN A 185 1.43 10.76 -18.19
CA ASN A 185 2.81 10.41 -18.50
C ASN A 185 3.59 9.88 -17.29
N TYR A 186 3.35 10.40 -16.09
CA TYR A 186 4.00 9.91 -14.88
C TYR A 186 3.59 8.47 -14.52
N THR A 187 2.30 8.15 -14.68
CA THR A 187 1.79 6.79 -14.47
C THR A 187 2.38 5.82 -15.49
N ILE A 188 2.43 6.21 -16.76
CA ILE A 188 3.04 5.40 -17.82
C ILE A 188 4.53 5.16 -17.53
N TYR A 189 5.28 6.21 -17.19
CA TYR A 189 6.69 6.09 -16.83
C TYR A 189 6.93 5.08 -15.70
N ARG A 190 6.09 5.08 -14.66
CA ARG A 190 6.18 4.10 -13.58
C ARG A 190 5.92 2.68 -14.06
N LYS A 191 4.93 2.48 -14.95
CA LYS A 191 4.63 1.16 -15.54
C LYS A 191 5.79 0.66 -16.40
N MET A 192 6.37 1.53 -17.23
CA MET A 192 7.55 1.22 -18.05
C MET A 192 8.76 0.81 -17.18
N LYS A 193 8.94 1.41 -16.00
CA LYS A 193 9.97 0.98 -15.04
C LYS A 193 9.76 -0.46 -14.55
N PHE A 194 8.53 -0.89 -14.33
CA PHE A 194 8.25 -2.28 -13.94
C PHE A 194 8.58 -3.24 -15.09
N ILE A 195 8.21 -2.90 -16.33
CA ILE A 195 8.57 -3.71 -17.52
C ILE A 195 10.10 -3.83 -17.63
N LYS A 196 10.83 -2.72 -17.49
CA LYS A 196 12.31 -2.75 -17.48
C LYS A 196 12.89 -3.63 -16.38
N ALA A 197 12.28 -3.63 -15.19
CA ALA A 197 12.73 -4.46 -14.09
C ALA A 197 12.54 -5.96 -14.39
N VAL A 198 11.44 -6.33 -15.05
CA VAL A 198 11.21 -7.71 -15.50
C VAL A 198 12.21 -8.12 -16.57
N LEU A 199 12.52 -7.25 -17.55
CA LEU A 199 13.51 -7.53 -18.59
C LEU A 199 14.92 -7.69 -18.00
N ARG A 200 15.31 -6.86 -17.03
CA ARG A 200 16.58 -7.07 -16.28
C ARG A 200 16.60 -8.41 -15.57
N TYR A 201 15.50 -8.77 -14.91
CA TYR A 201 15.38 -10.09 -14.29
C TYR A 201 15.55 -11.22 -15.34
N ALA A 202 15.00 -11.06 -16.53
CA ALA A 202 15.18 -12.04 -17.63
C ALA A 202 16.66 -12.16 -18.06
N ILE A 203 17.39 -11.05 -18.13
CA ILE A 203 18.83 -11.04 -18.44
C ILE A 203 19.62 -11.71 -17.30
N ASP A 204 19.37 -11.31 -16.05
CA ASP A 204 20.08 -11.82 -14.86
C ASP A 204 19.90 -13.35 -14.69
N ASN A 205 18.80 -13.92 -15.21
CA ASN A 205 18.54 -15.36 -15.18
C ASN A 205 18.88 -16.08 -16.51
N GLY A 206 19.52 -15.41 -17.47
CA GLY A 206 19.99 -16.00 -18.71
C GLY A 206 18.89 -16.38 -19.69
N TYR A 207 17.69 -15.78 -19.61
CA TYR A 207 16.60 -16.01 -20.57
C TYR A 207 16.81 -15.25 -21.87
N ILE A 208 17.42 -14.07 -21.77
CA ILE A 208 17.89 -13.26 -22.90
C ILE A 208 19.27 -12.66 -22.57
N GLN A 209 20.04 -12.26 -23.58
CA GLN A 209 21.35 -11.64 -23.38
C GLN A 209 21.25 -10.13 -23.14
N ASP A 210 20.40 -9.44 -23.88
CA ASP A 210 20.18 -7.99 -23.81
C ASP A 210 18.76 -7.66 -24.31
N SER A 211 18.36 -6.40 -24.18
CA SER A 211 17.12 -5.87 -24.77
C SER A 211 17.24 -4.39 -25.07
N ASN A 212 16.95 -3.99 -26.31
CA ASN A 212 16.88 -2.61 -26.74
C ASN A 212 15.91 -1.75 -25.92
N PHE A 213 14.86 -2.36 -25.36
CA PHE A 213 13.89 -1.70 -24.51
C PHE A 213 14.53 -1.08 -23.26
N LEU A 214 15.62 -1.63 -22.75
CA LEU A 214 16.32 -1.10 -21.57
C LEU A 214 16.94 0.26 -21.86
N ASN A 215 17.30 0.53 -23.10
CA ASN A 215 17.90 1.80 -23.56
C ASN A 215 16.83 2.90 -23.72
N TRP A 216 15.55 2.53 -23.77
CA TRP A 216 14.48 3.52 -23.91
C TRP A 216 14.53 4.58 -22.80
N LYS A 217 14.47 5.84 -23.21
CA LYS A 217 14.38 7.01 -22.32
C LYS A 217 13.08 7.74 -22.60
N THR A 218 12.41 8.20 -21.54
CA THR A 218 11.19 8.98 -21.74
C THR A 218 11.50 10.35 -22.34
N LEU A 219 10.82 10.68 -23.43
CA LEU A 219 10.81 12.01 -24.02
C LEU A 219 9.59 12.84 -23.58
N TYR A 220 8.67 12.23 -22.83
CA TYR A 220 7.43 12.86 -22.41
C TYR A 220 7.65 13.88 -21.28
N LYS A 221 6.94 15.00 -21.38
CA LYS A 221 6.91 16.02 -20.34
C LYS A 221 6.28 15.48 -19.08
N MET A 222 6.97 15.63 -17.95
CA MET A 222 6.51 15.28 -16.61
C MET A 222 6.61 16.53 -15.73
N PRO A 223 5.55 17.32 -15.62
CA PRO A 223 5.59 18.55 -14.84
C PRO A 223 5.77 18.24 -13.36
N LYS A 224 6.50 19.08 -12.66
CA LYS A 224 6.58 19.01 -11.20
C LYS A 224 5.19 19.30 -10.63
N ARG A 225 4.72 18.42 -9.74
CA ARG A 225 3.46 18.64 -9.03
C ARG A 225 3.65 19.68 -7.94
N PRO A 226 2.68 20.60 -7.74
CA PRO A 226 2.74 21.53 -6.63
C PRO A 226 2.72 20.75 -5.29
N VAL A 227 3.45 21.25 -4.32
CA VAL A 227 3.39 20.73 -2.95
C VAL A 227 2.14 21.28 -2.30
N ILE A 228 1.17 20.41 -2.02
CA ILE A 228 -0.04 20.77 -1.28
C ILE A 228 0.28 20.70 0.19
N PHE A 229 0.12 21.80 0.90
CA PHE A 229 0.28 21.94 2.35
C PHE A 229 -0.67 23.00 2.90
N LEU A 230 -0.90 23.04 4.18
CA LEU A 230 -1.66 24.09 4.85
C LEU A 230 -0.70 25.20 5.33
N THR A 231 -1.07 26.44 5.10
CA THR A 231 -0.40 27.56 5.79
C THR A 231 -0.65 27.45 7.29
N TRP A 232 0.11 28.19 8.10
CA TRP A 232 -0.12 28.18 9.55
C TRP A 232 -1.55 28.58 9.91
N ASP A 233 -2.08 29.63 9.27
CA ASP A 233 -3.45 30.11 9.53
C ASP A 233 -4.51 29.07 9.14
N GLU A 234 -4.35 28.40 8.00
CA GLU A 234 -5.24 27.33 7.57
C GLU A 234 -5.19 26.13 8.52
N LEU A 235 -4.00 25.78 9.01
CA LEU A 235 -3.84 24.72 10.02
C LEU A 235 -4.54 25.10 11.32
N MET A 236 -4.38 26.36 11.79
CA MET A 236 -5.02 26.83 13.02
C MET A 236 -6.52 26.96 12.88
N LYS A 237 -7.05 27.30 11.70
CA LYS A 237 -8.49 27.22 11.40
C LYS A 237 -9.03 25.82 11.66
N ILE A 238 -8.35 24.77 11.11
CA ILE A 238 -8.76 23.37 11.31
C ILE A 238 -8.60 22.98 12.78
N TYR A 239 -7.49 23.30 13.40
CA TYR A 239 -7.19 22.91 14.79
C TYR A 239 -8.19 23.48 15.79
N ASN A 240 -8.56 24.75 15.64
CA ASN A 240 -9.44 25.47 16.56
C ASN A 240 -10.94 25.31 16.26
N HIS A 241 -11.29 24.74 15.09
CA HIS A 241 -12.70 24.61 14.70
C HIS A 241 -13.42 23.61 15.63
N ASP A 242 -14.63 23.96 16.04
CA ASP A 242 -15.46 23.06 16.84
C ASP A 242 -16.15 22.01 15.98
N PHE A 243 -15.79 20.76 16.20
CA PHE A 243 -16.39 19.56 15.60
C PHE A 243 -17.12 18.71 16.63
N SER A 244 -17.60 19.30 17.75
CA SER A 244 -18.33 18.58 18.81
C SER A 244 -19.60 17.89 18.31
N PHE A 245 -20.20 18.41 17.23
CA PHE A 245 -21.35 17.82 16.55
C PHE A 245 -21.05 16.47 15.86
N SER A 246 -19.78 16.11 15.66
CA SER A 246 -19.36 14.85 15.03
C SER A 246 -18.07 14.32 15.64
N GLN A 247 -18.19 13.30 16.50
CA GLN A 247 -17.04 12.62 17.10
C GLN A 247 -16.04 12.09 16.04
N CYS A 248 -16.53 11.65 14.90
CA CYS A 248 -15.69 11.14 13.81
C CYS A 248 -14.83 12.25 13.20
N LEU A 249 -15.43 13.41 12.87
CA LEU A 249 -14.69 14.56 12.33
C LEU A 249 -13.72 15.13 13.36
N SER A 250 -14.12 15.24 14.63
CA SER A 250 -13.25 15.67 15.73
C SER A 250 -12.02 14.75 15.84
N SER A 251 -12.22 13.44 15.83
CA SER A 251 -11.13 12.45 15.89
C SER A 251 -10.18 12.53 14.69
N VAL A 252 -10.72 12.64 13.48
CA VAL A 252 -9.92 12.76 12.25
C VAL A 252 -9.15 14.08 12.24
N ARG A 253 -9.77 15.19 12.64
CA ARG A 253 -9.12 16.49 12.81
C ARG A 253 -7.91 16.38 13.73
N ASP A 254 -8.07 15.79 14.92
CA ASP A 254 -7.01 15.70 15.92
C ASP A 254 -5.84 14.83 15.42
N VAL A 255 -6.14 13.66 14.85
CA VAL A 255 -5.10 12.79 14.26
C VAL A 255 -4.35 13.50 13.13
N PHE A 256 -5.04 14.23 12.27
CA PHE A 256 -4.42 14.98 11.19
C PHE A 256 -3.57 16.14 11.70
N CYS A 257 -4.08 16.93 12.66
CA CYS A 257 -3.32 18.00 13.30
C CYS A 257 -2.08 17.46 14.02
N PHE A 258 -2.19 16.30 14.65
CA PHE A 258 -1.03 15.61 15.23
C PHE A 258 0.05 15.30 14.18
N CYS A 259 -0.35 14.81 13.00
CA CYS A 259 0.60 14.65 11.87
C CYS A 259 1.20 16.00 11.43
N CYS A 260 0.40 17.10 11.43
CA CYS A 260 0.89 18.45 11.11
C CYS A 260 1.88 19.00 12.13
N PHE A 261 1.82 18.57 13.39
CA PHE A 261 2.69 19.05 14.46
C PHE A 261 3.88 18.13 14.75
N THR A 262 3.90 16.90 14.20
CA THR A 262 4.97 15.90 14.47
C THR A 262 5.67 15.42 13.23
N SER A 263 5.20 15.77 12.02
CA SER A 263 5.69 15.21 10.75
C SER A 263 5.46 13.70 10.54
N LEU A 264 4.84 13.00 11.49
CA LEU A 264 4.60 11.57 11.37
C LEU A 264 3.72 11.23 10.16
N ARG A 265 4.01 10.11 9.53
CA ARG A 265 3.09 9.56 8.51
C ARG A 265 1.86 9.00 9.19
N TYR A 266 0.73 8.99 8.49
CA TYR A 266 -0.50 8.37 8.99
C TYR A 266 -0.27 6.93 9.52
N SER A 267 0.52 6.11 8.81
CA SER A 267 0.85 4.74 9.25
C SER A 267 1.58 4.68 10.57
N ASP A 268 2.44 5.66 10.85
CA ASP A 268 3.22 5.72 12.08
C ASP A 268 2.33 6.16 13.25
N VAL A 269 1.46 7.15 13.02
CA VAL A 269 0.45 7.57 14.02
C VAL A 269 -0.55 6.46 14.29
N ALA A 270 -0.96 5.72 13.27
CA ALA A 270 -1.89 4.59 13.39
C ALA A 270 -1.33 3.42 14.23
N ASN A 271 -0.03 3.37 14.44
CA ASN A 271 0.63 2.36 15.27
C ASN A 271 1.29 2.93 16.54
N LEU A 272 1.10 4.22 16.82
CA LEU A 272 1.70 4.89 17.97
C LEU A 272 1.09 4.38 19.28
N LYS A 273 1.97 3.99 20.23
CA LYS A 273 1.62 3.48 21.56
C LYS A 273 2.17 4.37 22.65
N ALA A 274 1.63 4.26 23.87
CA ALA A 274 2.15 5.01 25.03
C ALA A 274 3.64 4.75 25.28
N SER A 275 4.11 3.52 25.08
CA SER A 275 5.53 3.16 25.22
C SER A 275 6.47 3.86 24.24
N ASN A 276 5.94 4.46 23.18
CA ASN A 276 6.73 5.22 22.22
C ASN A 276 6.99 6.67 22.67
N ILE A 277 6.38 7.13 23.77
CA ILE A 277 6.54 8.49 24.27
C ILE A 277 7.27 8.44 25.60
N ILE A 278 8.45 9.03 25.62
CA ILE A 278 9.30 9.10 26.82
C ILE A 278 9.77 10.56 26.96
N ASN A 279 9.54 11.16 28.11
CA ASN A 279 9.95 12.54 28.42
C ASN A 279 9.58 13.54 27.31
N ASP A 280 8.30 13.55 26.91
CA ASP A 280 7.77 14.41 25.85
C ASP A 280 8.43 14.23 24.47
N THR A 281 9.01 13.09 24.22
CA THR A 281 9.68 12.76 22.96
C THR A 281 9.15 11.45 22.40
N ILE A 282 8.83 11.44 21.09
CA ILE A 282 8.40 10.24 20.37
C ILE A 282 9.65 9.48 19.90
N HIS A 283 9.71 8.20 20.25
CA HIS A 283 10.72 7.25 19.77
C HIS A 283 10.03 6.12 19.01
N ILE A 284 10.21 6.08 17.69
CA ILE A 284 9.60 5.05 16.82
C ILE A 284 10.58 4.54 15.78
N THR A 285 10.30 3.34 15.31
CA THR A 285 10.80 2.85 14.01
C THR A 285 9.67 2.97 13.00
N THR A 286 9.90 3.68 11.90
CA THR A 286 8.87 3.95 10.90
C THR A 286 8.41 2.68 10.20
N VAL A 287 7.11 2.55 9.96
CA VAL A 287 6.52 1.35 9.31
C VAL A 287 7.00 1.17 7.87
N LYS A 288 7.23 2.29 7.15
CA LYS A 288 7.50 2.23 5.71
C LYS A 288 8.97 2.03 5.36
N THR A 289 9.88 2.62 6.12
CA THR A 289 11.31 2.68 5.78
C THR A 289 12.20 2.05 6.84
N ALA A 290 11.62 1.60 7.96
CA ALA A 290 12.31 1.03 9.11
C ALA A 290 13.38 1.97 9.73
N ASP A 291 13.26 3.29 9.49
CA ASP A 291 14.15 4.29 10.08
C ASP A 291 13.76 4.57 11.54
N ALA A 292 14.74 4.69 12.42
CA ALA A 292 14.51 5.18 13.77
C ALA A 292 14.29 6.70 13.73
N LEU A 293 13.19 7.17 14.34
CA LEU A 293 12.87 8.59 14.49
C LEU A 293 12.76 8.98 15.95
N THR A 294 13.29 10.15 16.26
CA THR A 294 13.13 10.85 17.54
C THR A 294 12.53 12.21 17.25
N ILE A 295 11.37 12.51 17.83
CA ILE A 295 10.61 13.74 17.58
C ILE A 295 10.16 14.34 18.91
N GLU A 296 10.63 15.52 19.22
CA GLU A 296 10.24 16.28 20.40
C GLU A 296 8.80 16.81 20.21
N LEU A 297 7.97 16.67 21.25
CA LEU A 297 6.58 17.11 21.21
C LEU A 297 6.47 18.61 21.51
N ASN A 298 5.90 19.37 20.58
CA ASN A 298 5.50 20.75 20.82
C ASN A 298 4.18 20.82 21.61
N LYS A 299 3.82 22.03 22.10
CA LYS A 299 2.63 22.26 22.91
C LYS A 299 1.32 21.77 22.26
N PHE A 300 1.17 21.88 20.94
CA PHE A 300 -0.05 21.47 20.23
C PHE A 300 -0.18 19.95 20.16
N ALA A 301 0.92 19.26 19.88
CA ALA A 301 0.96 17.80 19.87
C ALA A 301 0.69 17.23 21.28
N LYS A 302 1.25 17.84 22.32
CA LYS A 302 0.97 17.49 23.74
C LYS A 302 -0.50 17.68 24.08
N ALA A 303 -1.10 18.81 23.74
CA ALA A 303 -2.50 19.09 24.00
C ALA A 303 -3.45 18.06 23.35
N ILE A 304 -3.10 17.58 22.13
CA ILE A 304 -3.87 16.50 21.49
C ILE A 304 -3.71 15.19 22.25
N LEU A 305 -2.51 14.83 22.70
CA LEU A 305 -2.30 13.60 23.49
C LEU A 305 -3.01 13.67 24.85
N ASP A 306 -2.95 14.81 25.51
CA ASP A 306 -3.63 15.03 26.81
C ASP A 306 -5.14 14.89 26.69
N LYS A 307 -5.74 15.32 25.57
CA LYS A 307 -7.17 15.14 25.29
C LYS A 307 -7.60 13.68 25.33
N TYR A 308 -6.73 12.75 24.88
CA TYR A 308 -7.01 11.31 24.80
C TYR A 308 -6.33 10.51 25.92
N LYS A 309 -5.78 11.20 26.94
CA LYS A 309 -5.11 10.54 28.04
C LYS A 309 -6.10 9.69 28.87
N GLY A 310 -5.74 8.43 29.05
CA GLY A 310 -6.59 7.46 29.75
C GLY A 310 -7.58 6.72 28.83
N GLU A 311 -7.74 7.12 27.58
CA GLU A 311 -8.52 6.37 26.62
C GLU A 311 -7.74 5.20 26.02
N THR A 312 -8.42 4.09 25.79
CA THR A 312 -7.83 2.90 25.19
C THR A 312 -8.45 2.64 23.81
N PHE A 313 -7.64 2.72 22.77
CA PHE A 313 -8.07 2.41 21.41
C PHE A 313 -7.62 1.02 20.96
N LYS A 314 -8.24 0.49 19.90
CA LYS A 314 -7.91 -0.83 19.34
C LYS A 314 -6.40 -0.97 19.11
N LYS A 315 -5.85 -2.15 19.42
CA LYS A 315 -4.41 -2.47 19.29
C LYS A 315 -3.48 -1.65 20.21
N GLY A 316 -3.97 -1.07 21.30
CA GLY A 316 -3.17 -0.27 22.23
C GLY A 316 -2.72 1.08 21.67
N ARG A 317 -3.42 1.62 20.70
CA ARG A 317 -3.18 2.95 20.12
C ARG A 317 -3.52 4.03 21.16
N ILE A 318 -2.86 5.17 21.06
CA ILE A 318 -3.11 6.33 21.92
C ILE A 318 -3.96 7.42 21.26
N LEU A 319 -4.30 7.26 19.98
CA LEU A 319 -5.14 8.20 19.24
C LEU A 319 -6.26 7.45 18.48
N PRO A 320 -7.43 8.10 18.27
CA PRO A 320 -8.61 7.52 17.63
C PRO A 320 -8.47 7.45 16.10
N VAL A 321 -7.61 6.59 15.60
CA VAL A 321 -7.32 6.49 14.17
C VAL A 321 -8.37 5.64 13.45
N VAL A 322 -9.03 6.19 12.43
CA VAL A 322 -9.89 5.48 11.47
C VAL A 322 -9.08 5.04 10.24
N SER A 323 -9.65 4.30 9.29
CA SER A 323 -8.90 3.88 8.09
C SER A 323 -8.43 5.07 7.25
N ASN A 324 -7.30 4.90 6.53
CA ASN A 324 -6.70 5.97 5.71
C ASN A 324 -7.66 6.53 4.66
N GLN A 325 -8.49 5.66 4.05
CA GLN A 325 -9.49 6.09 3.07
C GLN A 325 -10.54 6.97 3.72
N LYS A 326 -11.14 6.52 4.84
CA LYS A 326 -12.12 7.32 5.59
C LYS A 326 -11.51 8.63 6.11
N SER A 327 -10.26 8.58 6.61
CA SER A 327 -9.55 9.81 6.99
C SER A 327 -9.44 10.80 5.84
N ASN A 328 -9.09 10.34 4.64
CA ASN A 328 -8.98 11.24 3.48
C ASN A 328 -10.32 11.83 3.06
N ASP A 329 -11.43 11.08 3.16
CA ASP A 329 -12.77 11.57 2.83
C ASP A 329 -13.22 12.63 3.85
N HIS A 330 -13.09 12.34 5.15
CA HIS A 330 -13.41 13.30 6.20
C HIS A 330 -12.49 14.53 6.23
N LEU A 331 -11.21 14.40 5.84
CA LEU A 331 -10.31 15.55 5.76
C LEU A 331 -10.74 16.54 4.68
N LYS A 332 -11.28 16.08 3.56
CA LYS A 332 -11.85 16.98 2.55
C LYS A 332 -13.10 17.70 3.07
N GLU A 333 -13.93 16.99 3.83
CA GLU A 333 -15.11 17.55 4.49
C GLU A 333 -14.70 18.60 5.55
N ILE A 334 -13.78 18.27 6.45
CA ILE A 334 -13.21 19.18 7.46
C ILE A 334 -12.65 20.43 6.79
N ALA A 335 -11.81 20.28 5.76
CA ALA A 335 -11.20 21.39 5.06
C ALA A 335 -12.24 22.25 4.32
N LYS A 336 -13.34 21.65 3.84
CA LYS A 336 -14.46 22.38 3.22
C LYS A 336 -15.22 23.19 4.27
N ILE A 337 -15.52 22.61 5.45
CA ILE A 337 -16.18 23.32 6.56
C ILE A 337 -15.32 24.49 7.03
N CYS A 338 -13.99 24.32 7.11
CA CYS A 338 -13.05 25.38 7.47
C CYS A 338 -12.76 26.36 6.32
N GLU A 339 -13.50 26.31 5.20
CA GLU A 339 -13.38 27.23 4.06
C GLU A 339 -11.98 27.30 3.44
N ILE A 340 -11.27 26.18 3.36
CA ILE A 340 -9.96 26.11 2.73
C ILE A 340 -10.14 25.93 1.23
N ASN A 341 -10.47 27.03 0.53
CA ASN A 341 -10.97 26.99 -0.84
C ASN A 341 -10.00 27.55 -1.88
N THR A 342 -8.78 27.93 -1.50
CA THR A 342 -7.78 28.48 -2.44
C THR A 342 -7.69 27.61 -3.69
N PRO A 343 -7.86 28.16 -4.91
CA PRO A 343 -7.78 27.39 -6.14
C PRO A 343 -6.35 26.94 -6.42
N ILE A 344 -6.17 25.65 -6.73
CA ILE A 344 -4.87 25.05 -7.05
C ILE A 344 -4.98 24.34 -8.40
N THR A 345 -4.16 24.77 -9.35
CA THR A 345 -4.08 24.15 -10.68
C THR A 345 -3.03 23.05 -10.68
N ILE A 346 -3.46 21.84 -11.07
CA ILE A 346 -2.59 20.70 -11.28
C ILE A 346 -2.42 20.48 -12.77
N THR A 347 -1.20 20.68 -13.25
CA THR A 347 -0.82 20.36 -14.63
C THR A 347 -0.40 18.91 -14.75
N SER A 348 -0.95 18.21 -15.72
CA SER A 348 -0.55 16.87 -16.13
C SER A 348 -0.41 16.81 -17.66
N TYR A 349 0.19 15.72 -18.15
CA TYR A 349 0.27 15.44 -19.57
C TYR A 349 -0.22 14.03 -19.86
N LYS A 350 -0.98 13.88 -20.95
CA LYS A 350 -1.33 12.60 -21.57
C LYS A 350 -0.69 12.58 -22.95
N GLY A 351 0.42 11.85 -23.11
CA GLY A 351 1.27 12.01 -24.29
C GLY A 351 1.78 13.46 -24.44
N ALA A 352 1.54 14.08 -25.57
CA ALA A 352 1.87 15.47 -25.85
C ALA A 352 0.81 16.48 -25.32
N LYS A 353 -0.41 15.99 -25.01
CA LYS A 353 -1.53 16.86 -24.62
C LYS A 353 -1.37 17.31 -23.17
N ARG A 354 -1.30 18.63 -22.96
CA ARG A 354 -1.37 19.25 -21.64
C ARG A 354 -2.81 19.25 -21.11
N VAL A 355 -2.95 18.89 -19.84
CA VAL A 355 -4.23 18.88 -19.12
C VAL A 355 -4.03 19.66 -17.83
N ASP A 356 -4.66 20.83 -17.72
CA ASP A 356 -4.70 21.62 -16.50
C ASP A 356 -6.07 21.45 -15.85
N THR A 357 -6.06 21.10 -14.56
CA THR A 357 -7.29 20.96 -13.78
C THR A 357 -7.14 21.75 -12.49
N THR A 358 -8.08 22.67 -12.27
CA THR A 358 -8.10 23.49 -11.05
C THR A 358 -9.07 22.90 -10.04
N TYR A 359 -8.58 22.70 -8.82
CA TYR A 359 -9.34 22.19 -7.70
C TYR A 359 -9.34 23.21 -6.55
N PRO A 360 -10.42 23.35 -5.80
CA PRO A 360 -10.36 24.03 -4.51
C PRO A 360 -9.47 23.18 -3.57
N LYS A 361 -8.64 23.85 -2.76
CA LYS A 361 -7.60 23.22 -1.94
C LYS A 361 -8.15 22.11 -1.04
N HIS A 362 -9.37 22.26 -0.50
CA HIS A 362 -9.99 21.24 0.35
C HIS A 362 -10.09 19.85 -0.35
N GLN A 363 -10.29 19.79 -1.66
CA GLN A 363 -10.37 18.52 -2.40
C GLN A 363 -9.02 17.79 -2.50
N LEU A 364 -7.93 18.50 -2.29
CA LEU A 364 -6.57 17.99 -2.39
C LEU A 364 -5.97 17.60 -1.02
N ILE A 365 -6.69 17.85 0.08
CA ILE A 365 -6.24 17.51 1.42
C ILE A 365 -6.36 15.99 1.61
N THR A 366 -5.24 15.40 2.05
CA THR A 366 -5.11 13.99 2.40
C THR A 366 -4.26 13.85 3.65
N THR A 367 -4.23 12.67 4.26
CA THR A 367 -3.40 12.43 5.45
C THR A 367 -1.92 12.78 5.22
N HIS A 368 -1.40 12.59 4.01
CA HIS A 368 -0.01 12.93 3.67
C HIS A 368 0.26 14.45 3.64
N VAL A 369 -0.79 15.27 3.48
CA VAL A 369 -0.69 16.73 3.56
C VAL A 369 -0.25 17.17 4.96
N GLY A 370 -0.64 16.43 6.03
CA GLY A 370 -0.20 16.74 7.39
C GLY A 370 1.32 16.82 7.51
N ARG A 371 2.02 15.79 7.03
CA ARG A 371 3.49 15.78 7.01
C ARG A 371 4.09 16.91 6.14
N ARG A 372 3.50 17.18 4.98
CA ARG A 372 3.93 18.28 4.10
C ARG A 372 3.74 19.62 4.78
N THR A 373 2.66 19.80 5.51
CA THR A 373 2.35 20.98 6.30
C THR A 373 3.41 21.25 7.36
N PHE A 374 3.81 20.20 8.12
CA PHE A 374 4.91 20.32 9.09
C PHE A 374 6.18 20.82 8.42
N ILE A 375 6.62 20.12 7.34
CA ILE A 375 7.89 20.42 6.67
C ILE A 375 7.88 21.83 6.10
N SER A 376 6.81 22.22 5.38
CA SER A 376 6.72 23.54 4.77
C SER A 376 6.74 24.67 5.80
N ASN A 377 5.91 24.55 6.87
CA ASN A 377 5.87 25.57 7.91
C ASN A 377 7.19 25.64 8.71
N ALA A 378 7.82 24.49 9.01
CA ALA A 378 9.11 24.46 9.71
C ALA A 378 10.21 25.21 8.92
N ILE A 379 10.31 24.95 7.60
CA ILE A 379 11.29 25.64 6.75
C ILE A 379 10.93 27.12 6.58
N MET A 380 9.64 27.47 6.47
CA MET A 380 9.18 28.86 6.42
C MET A 380 9.48 29.62 7.68
N LEU A 381 9.48 28.97 8.86
CA LEU A 381 9.91 29.53 10.15
C LEU A 381 11.44 29.65 10.27
N GLY A 382 12.20 29.23 9.27
CA GLY A 382 13.65 29.34 9.25
C GLY A 382 14.41 28.18 9.90
N ILE A 383 13.71 27.08 10.26
CA ILE A 383 14.36 25.89 10.80
C ILE A 383 15.20 25.24 9.69
N ALA A 384 16.45 24.92 10.01
CA ALA A 384 17.39 24.34 9.04
C ALA A 384 16.83 23.03 8.43
N PRO A 385 16.91 22.84 7.10
CA PRO A 385 16.40 21.64 6.45
C PRO A 385 16.92 20.33 7.04
N GLU A 386 18.16 20.31 7.50
CA GLU A 386 18.82 19.15 8.13
C GLU A 386 18.12 18.71 9.42
N ILE A 387 17.64 19.67 10.21
CA ILE A 387 16.86 19.41 11.43
C ILE A 387 15.47 18.86 11.04
N VAL A 388 14.81 19.48 10.06
CA VAL A 388 13.51 19.04 9.56
C VAL A 388 13.60 17.64 8.96
N MET A 389 14.71 17.30 8.30
CA MET A 389 14.98 15.95 7.78
C MET A 389 15.05 14.91 8.91
N LYS A 390 15.70 15.22 10.04
CA LYS A 390 15.76 14.32 11.20
C LYS A 390 14.36 14.01 11.75
N TRP A 391 13.52 15.03 11.96
CA TRP A 391 12.15 14.83 12.45
C TRP A 391 11.26 14.12 11.43
N SER A 392 11.48 14.37 10.15
CA SER A 392 10.67 13.78 9.09
C SER A 392 11.22 12.45 8.56
N GLY A 393 12.44 12.03 8.91
CA GLY A 393 13.08 10.81 8.40
C GLY A 393 13.26 10.84 6.88
N HIS A 394 13.73 11.98 6.34
CA HIS A 394 14.18 12.07 4.97
C HIS A 394 15.68 11.87 4.91
N SER A 395 16.13 10.82 4.19
CA SER A 395 17.54 10.51 3.98
C SER A 395 18.15 11.25 2.79
N ASP A 396 17.32 11.71 1.83
CA ASP A 396 17.77 12.40 0.62
C ASP A 396 17.36 13.88 0.64
N TYR A 397 18.36 14.76 0.57
CA TYR A 397 18.18 16.22 0.51
C TYR A 397 17.37 16.65 -0.73
N ASN A 398 17.42 15.90 -1.82
CA ASN A 398 16.59 16.21 -3.00
C ASN A 398 15.10 16.19 -2.68
N SER A 399 14.68 15.41 -1.70
CA SER A 399 13.29 15.36 -1.23
C SER A 399 12.84 16.67 -0.56
N MET A 400 13.79 17.48 -0.06
CA MET A 400 13.53 18.78 0.59
C MET A 400 13.47 19.95 -0.38
N LYS A 401 14.10 19.84 -1.56
CA LYS A 401 14.16 20.94 -2.55
C LYS A 401 12.82 21.60 -2.87
N PRO A 402 11.69 20.87 -3.01
CA PRO A 402 10.40 21.51 -3.28
C PRO A 402 9.93 22.44 -2.15
N TYR A 403 10.21 22.07 -0.90
CA TYR A 403 9.82 22.85 0.28
C TYR A 403 10.73 24.06 0.48
N ILE A 404 12.03 23.91 0.23
CA ILE A 404 13.01 25.01 0.26
C ILE A 404 12.65 26.05 -0.82
N ALA A 405 12.25 25.62 -2.01
CA ALA A 405 11.82 26.54 -3.07
C ALA A 405 10.62 27.42 -2.64
N ILE A 406 9.62 26.82 -1.97
CA ILE A 406 8.45 27.55 -1.44
C ILE A 406 8.87 28.59 -0.39
N ALA A 407 9.76 28.23 0.53
CA ALA A 407 10.27 29.14 1.56
C ALA A 407 11.06 30.32 0.94
N ASN A 408 11.84 30.07 -0.11
CA ASN A 408 12.57 31.12 -0.81
C ASN A 408 11.64 32.10 -1.53
N GLU A 409 10.53 31.64 -2.10
CA GLU A 409 9.51 32.55 -2.67
C GLU A 409 8.85 33.41 -1.59
N ALA A 410 8.53 32.82 -0.42
CA ALA A 410 7.99 33.56 0.70
C ALA A 410 8.97 34.62 1.22
N LYS A 411 10.27 34.29 1.32
CA LYS A 411 11.34 35.25 1.69
C LYS A 411 11.47 36.38 0.70
N LYS A 412 11.40 36.13 -0.63
CA LYS A 412 11.44 37.16 -1.64
C LYS A 412 10.26 38.13 -1.52
N LYS A 413 9.04 37.59 -1.30
CA LYS A 413 7.86 38.41 -1.06
C LYS A 413 7.98 39.26 0.22
N ALA A 414 8.58 38.71 1.27
CA ALA A 414 8.85 39.44 2.50
C ALA A 414 9.87 40.56 2.29
N MET A 415 10.92 40.30 1.49
CA MET A 415 11.93 41.36 1.18
C MET A 415 11.33 42.54 0.42
N SER A 416 10.37 42.29 -0.48
CA SER A 416 9.69 43.39 -1.22
C SER A 416 8.86 44.34 -0.33
N ILE A 417 8.68 44.00 0.96
CA ILE A 417 8.06 44.91 1.93
C ILE A 417 9.01 46.05 2.24
N PHE A 418 10.33 45.82 2.25
CA PHE A 418 11.33 46.86 2.47
C PHE A 418 11.39 47.87 1.30
N ASP A 419 10.98 47.43 0.09
CA ASP A 419 10.92 48.35 -1.07
C ASP A 419 9.77 49.38 -0.97
N LYS A 420 8.91 49.25 0.05
CA LYS A 420 7.77 50.14 0.30
C LYS A 420 8.01 51.14 1.44
N LEU A 421 9.19 51.07 2.07
CA LEU A 421 9.65 51.99 3.09
C LEU A 421 10.45 53.13 2.45
#